data_8223b29d30bbc644aa183bff3b6d8aeb
#
_entry.id   8223b29d30bbc644aa183bff3b6d8aeb
#
_cell.length_a   1.000
_cell.length_b   1.000
_cell.length_c   1.000
_cell.angle_alpha   90.00
_cell.angle_beta   90.00
_cell.angle_gamma   90.00
#
_symmetry.space_group_name_H-M   'P 1'
#
loop_
_entity.id
_entity.type
_entity.pdbx_description
1 polymer ?
#
loop_
_entity_poly.entity_id
_entity_poly.type
_entity_poly.pdbx_seq_one_letter_code
_entity_poly.pdbx_strand_id
1 'polypeptide(L)'
;MEFERVVGNKKDYLPLLLLADEQEDMIDRYLGKGEMYLAKDPEVVGECVICKVDDGVYEIKNIATDPALHGKGYGRALIEYVMEQYRGKGYTMLVGTGDSPLTVPFYQRCGFTEHHRVKNFFLDNYDHPIVECGVTLCDMVYLSRPL
;
A
#
# COMPACT_ATOMS: atom_id res chain seq x y z
N MET A 1 19.26 -4.71 -5.69
CA MET A 1 18.00 -4.85 -4.95
C MET A 1 17.28 -6.10 -5.42
N GLU A 2 16.74 -6.86 -4.49
CA GLU A 2 15.99 -8.08 -4.78
C GLU A 2 14.55 -7.95 -4.33
N PHE A 3 13.64 -8.66 -5.02
CA PHE A 3 12.22 -8.71 -4.66
C PHE A 3 11.81 -10.17 -4.51
N GLU A 4 10.92 -10.45 -3.56
CA GLU A 4 10.39 -11.81 -3.41
C GLU A 4 8.95 -11.80 -2.90
N ARG A 5 8.20 -12.84 -3.24
CA ARG A 5 6.87 -13.08 -2.67
C ARG A 5 7.01 -13.85 -1.37
N VAL A 6 6.30 -13.43 -0.33
CA VAL A 6 6.30 -14.10 0.97
C VAL A 6 5.51 -15.40 0.86
N VAL A 7 6.12 -16.52 1.23
CA VAL A 7 5.47 -17.83 1.28
C VAL A 7 5.25 -18.32 2.71
N GLY A 8 5.85 -17.66 3.69
CA GLY A 8 5.72 -17.97 5.11
C GLY A 8 4.68 -17.12 5.81
N ASN A 9 4.92 -16.87 7.10
CA ASN A 9 4.03 -16.05 7.91
C ASN A 9 4.20 -14.56 7.59
N LYS A 10 3.16 -13.95 7.03
CA LYS A 10 3.16 -12.53 6.67
C LYS A 10 3.32 -11.62 7.90
N LYS A 11 2.86 -12.04 9.07
CA LYS A 11 2.99 -11.26 10.30
C LYS A 11 4.41 -11.22 10.87
N ASP A 12 5.35 -11.96 10.30
CA ASP A 12 6.77 -11.77 10.58
C ASP A 12 7.23 -10.36 10.22
N TYR A 13 6.48 -9.67 9.34
CA TYR A 13 6.75 -8.31 8.88
C TYR A 13 5.78 -7.28 9.45
N LEU A 14 5.11 -7.61 10.56
CA LEU A 14 4.12 -6.72 11.19
C LEU A 14 4.64 -5.31 11.46
N PRO A 15 5.89 -5.09 11.92
CA PRO A 15 6.39 -3.73 12.13
C PRO A 15 6.35 -2.86 10.88
N LEU A 16 6.64 -3.42 9.69
CA LEU A 16 6.50 -2.69 8.41
C LEU A 16 5.04 -2.45 8.06
N LEU A 17 4.18 -3.46 8.20
CA LEU A 17 2.75 -3.35 7.91
C LEU A 17 2.10 -2.23 8.74
N LEU A 18 2.47 -2.11 10.01
CA LEU A 18 1.94 -1.09 10.91
C LEU A 18 2.38 0.34 10.55
N LEU A 19 3.45 0.50 9.77
CA LEU A 19 3.85 1.83 9.27
C LEU A 19 2.83 2.40 8.30
N ALA A 20 2.21 1.56 7.49
CA ALA A 20 1.22 2.00 6.48
C ALA A 20 -0.21 1.92 7.02
N ASP A 21 -0.49 1.03 7.99
CA ASP A 21 -1.81 0.84 8.55
C ASP A 21 -1.64 0.54 10.05
N GLU A 22 -1.79 1.54 10.89
CA GLU A 22 -1.36 1.50 12.28
C GLU A 22 -2.27 0.72 13.23
N GLN A 23 -3.35 0.09 12.70
CA GLN A 23 -4.28 -0.70 13.49
C GLN A 23 -4.32 -2.14 12.98
N GLU A 24 -3.86 -3.08 13.81
CA GLU A 24 -3.66 -4.46 13.40
C GLU A 24 -4.95 -5.16 12.96
N ASP A 25 -6.09 -4.90 13.59
CA ASP A 25 -7.36 -5.50 13.19
C ASP A 25 -7.83 -5.02 11.81
N MET A 26 -7.40 -3.83 11.38
CA MET A 26 -7.63 -3.37 10.01
C MET A 26 -6.76 -4.15 9.02
N ILE A 27 -5.51 -4.41 9.37
CA ILE A 27 -4.60 -5.25 8.58
C ILE A 27 -5.18 -6.66 8.43
N ASP A 28 -5.74 -7.20 9.48
CA ASP A 28 -6.35 -8.54 9.48
C ASP A 28 -7.50 -8.69 8.48
N ARG A 29 -8.13 -7.60 8.08
CA ARG A 29 -9.23 -7.64 7.09
C ARG A 29 -8.78 -8.13 5.72
N TYR A 30 -7.50 -7.95 5.37
CA TYR A 30 -7.02 -8.25 4.00
C TYR A 30 -5.77 -9.12 3.95
N LEU A 31 -4.98 -9.21 5.03
CA LEU A 31 -3.66 -9.83 4.96
C LEU A 31 -3.71 -11.31 4.60
N GLY A 32 -4.66 -12.06 5.16
CA GLY A 32 -4.77 -13.50 4.94
C GLY A 32 -5.07 -13.88 3.50
N LYS A 33 -5.83 -13.06 2.78
CA LYS A 33 -6.21 -13.31 1.37
C LYS A 33 -5.35 -12.55 0.37
N GLY A 34 -4.45 -11.68 0.85
CA GLY A 34 -3.55 -10.92 -0.01
C GLY A 34 -2.27 -11.67 -0.34
N GLU A 35 -1.61 -11.24 -1.40
CA GLU A 35 -0.24 -11.63 -1.71
C GLU A 35 0.72 -10.56 -1.21
N MET A 36 1.79 -10.97 -0.52
CA MET A 36 2.76 -10.05 0.05
C MET A 36 4.10 -10.18 -0.66
N TYR A 37 4.69 -9.03 -0.97
CA TYR A 37 5.99 -8.92 -1.62
C TYR A 37 6.95 -8.12 -0.76
N LEU A 38 8.23 -8.48 -0.82
CA LEU A 38 9.30 -7.78 -0.10
C LEU A 38 10.29 -7.20 -1.09
N ALA A 39 10.85 -6.05 -0.71
CA ALA A 39 12.06 -5.50 -1.31
C ALA A 39 13.21 -5.66 -0.33
N LYS A 40 14.37 -6.13 -0.81
CA LYS A 40 15.57 -6.37 0.00
C LYS A 40 16.79 -5.66 -0.60
N ASP A 41 17.62 -5.03 0.28
CA ASP A 41 18.83 -4.32 -0.16
C ASP A 41 19.87 -4.17 0.98
N PRO A 42 20.62 -5.23 1.36
CA PRO A 42 20.33 -6.65 1.26
C PRO A 42 19.26 -7.10 2.25
N GLU A 43 19.05 -6.32 3.34
CA GLU A 43 17.99 -6.58 4.32
C GLU A 43 16.63 -6.16 3.78
N VAL A 44 15.55 -6.58 4.43
CA VAL A 44 14.20 -6.16 4.07
C VAL A 44 14.08 -4.65 4.27
N VAL A 45 13.81 -3.92 3.19
CA VAL A 45 13.65 -2.45 3.20
C VAL A 45 12.22 -2.01 2.94
N GLY A 46 11.35 -2.90 2.48
CA GLY A 46 9.95 -2.57 2.21
C GLY A 46 9.09 -3.80 1.97
N GLU A 47 7.78 -3.59 2.03
CA GLU A 47 6.75 -4.60 1.77
C GLU A 47 5.59 -4.01 0.98
N CYS A 48 4.83 -4.88 0.32
CA CYS A 48 3.60 -4.50 -0.37
C CYS A 48 2.63 -5.68 -0.35
N VAL A 49 1.37 -5.42 0.01
CA VAL A 49 0.30 -6.42 0.00
C VAL A 49 -0.71 -6.07 -1.09
N ILE A 50 -1.00 -7.04 -1.95
CA ILE A 50 -1.92 -6.89 -3.07
C ILE A 50 -3.09 -7.86 -2.88
N CYS A 51 -4.31 -7.36 -3.06
CA CYS A 51 -5.53 -8.19 -3.08
C CYS A 51 -6.25 -8.03 -4.40
N LYS A 52 -6.84 -9.12 -4.89
CA LYS A 52 -7.83 -9.05 -5.95
C LYS A 52 -9.15 -8.58 -5.33
N VAL A 53 -9.69 -7.46 -5.82
CA VAL A 53 -10.89 -6.85 -5.23
C VAL A 53 -12.11 -6.95 -6.15
N ASP A 54 -11.90 -7.21 -7.44
CA ASP A 54 -12.95 -7.43 -8.43
C ASP A 54 -12.33 -8.14 -9.64
N ASP A 55 -13.13 -8.51 -10.63
CA ASP A 55 -12.63 -9.12 -11.87
C ASP A 55 -11.69 -8.15 -12.58
N GLY A 56 -10.43 -8.58 -12.76
CA GLY A 56 -9.40 -7.79 -13.40
C GLY A 56 -8.92 -6.58 -12.61
N VAL A 57 -9.38 -6.41 -11.37
CA VAL A 57 -9.01 -5.27 -10.51
C VAL A 57 -8.26 -5.76 -9.28
N TYR A 58 -7.06 -5.26 -9.11
CA TYR A 58 -6.20 -5.52 -7.96
C TYR A 58 -6.00 -4.23 -7.16
N GLU A 59 -5.73 -4.36 -5.88
CA GLU A 59 -5.52 -3.21 -5.01
C GLU A 59 -4.28 -3.39 -4.15
N ILE A 60 -3.44 -2.35 -4.09
CA ILE A 60 -2.38 -2.24 -3.10
C ILE A 60 -3.05 -1.93 -1.76
N LYS A 61 -3.12 -2.90 -0.86
CA LYS A 61 -3.76 -2.77 0.45
C LYS A 61 -2.83 -2.21 1.51
N ASN A 62 -1.53 -2.44 1.36
CA ASN A 62 -0.53 -1.98 2.29
C ASN A 62 0.79 -1.87 1.53
N ILE A 63 1.48 -0.76 1.69
CA ILE A 63 2.84 -0.59 1.17
C ILE A 63 3.61 0.29 2.13
N ALA A 64 4.77 -0.19 2.56
CA ALA A 64 5.63 0.54 3.47
C ALA A 64 7.09 0.28 3.15
N THR A 65 7.92 1.31 3.34
CA THR A 65 9.38 1.21 3.29
C THR A 65 9.95 1.68 4.61
N ASP A 66 11.16 1.23 4.95
CA ASP A 66 11.86 1.67 6.16
C ASP A 66 11.97 3.21 6.16
N PRO A 67 11.44 3.89 7.19
CA PRO A 67 11.48 5.37 7.23
C PRO A 67 12.90 5.94 7.16
N ALA A 68 13.90 5.22 7.69
CA ALA A 68 15.30 5.64 7.63
C ALA A 68 15.84 5.68 6.19
N LEU A 69 15.15 5.04 5.25
CA LEU A 69 15.57 4.90 3.86
C LEU A 69 14.69 5.67 2.88
N HIS A 70 13.80 6.54 3.37
CA HIS A 70 12.95 7.37 2.51
C HIS A 70 13.81 8.26 1.60
N GLY A 71 13.31 8.54 0.41
CA GLY A 71 14.00 9.33 -0.60
C GLY A 71 15.00 8.56 -1.46
N LYS A 72 15.17 7.26 -1.24
CA LYS A 72 16.08 6.41 -2.03
C LYS A 72 15.40 5.66 -3.18
N GLY A 73 14.07 5.86 -3.37
CA GLY A 73 13.34 5.26 -4.47
C GLY A 73 12.85 3.84 -4.24
N TYR A 74 12.95 3.30 -3.04
CA TYR A 74 12.51 1.93 -2.73
C TYR A 74 11.00 1.74 -2.91
N GLY A 75 10.20 2.70 -2.48
CA GLY A 75 8.73 2.63 -2.63
C GLY A 75 8.31 2.58 -4.08
N ARG A 76 8.88 3.45 -4.91
CA ARG A 76 8.61 3.47 -6.34
C ARG A 76 9.06 2.19 -7.02
N ALA A 77 10.25 1.70 -6.69
CA ALA A 77 10.78 0.45 -7.25
C ALA A 77 9.88 -0.73 -6.90
N LEU A 78 9.37 -0.78 -5.67
CA LEU A 78 8.47 -1.82 -5.21
C LEU A 78 7.12 -1.76 -5.95
N ILE A 79 6.58 -0.57 -6.18
CA ILE A 79 5.37 -0.38 -6.98
C ILE A 79 5.59 -0.90 -8.41
N GLU A 80 6.69 -0.52 -9.05
CA GLU A 80 6.98 -0.98 -10.43
C GLU A 80 7.12 -2.50 -10.48
N TYR A 81 7.74 -3.10 -9.47
CA TYR A 81 7.86 -4.55 -9.39
C TYR A 81 6.47 -5.23 -9.31
N VAL A 82 5.60 -4.76 -8.40
CA VAL A 82 4.28 -5.39 -8.25
C VAL A 82 3.39 -5.12 -9.46
N MET A 83 3.48 -3.95 -10.10
CA MET A 83 2.76 -3.69 -11.34
C MET A 83 3.12 -4.73 -12.41
N GLU A 84 4.41 -5.06 -12.54
CA GLU A 84 4.89 -6.06 -13.49
C GLU A 84 4.36 -7.46 -13.17
N GLN A 85 4.25 -7.82 -11.87
CA GLN A 85 3.73 -9.13 -11.45
C GLN A 85 2.26 -9.34 -11.87
N TYR A 86 1.49 -8.27 -11.97
CA TYR A 86 0.06 -8.34 -12.29
C TYR A 86 -0.27 -7.97 -13.75
N ARG A 87 0.73 -7.58 -14.52
CA ARG A 87 0.56 -7.33 -15.95
C ARG A 87 0.05 -8.60 -16.62
N GLY A 88 -1.03 -8.49 -17.42
CA GLY A 88 -1.64 -9.64 -18.08
C GLY A 88 -2.60 -10.45 -17.22
N LYS A 89 -2.67 -10.18 -15.90
CA LYS A 89 -3.61 -10.84 -14.99
C LYS A 89 -4.87 -10.02 -14.76
N GLY A 90 -4.80 -8.72 -15.00
CA GLY A 90 -5.91 -7.80 -14.84
C GLY A 90 -5.68 -6.55 -15.66
N TYR A 91 -6.53 -5.54 -15.48
CA TYR A 91 -6.46 -4.30 -16.26
C TYR A 91 -6.26 -3.05 -15.40
N THR A 92 -6.48 -3.11 -14.10
CA THR A 92 -6.36 -1.94 -13.23
C THR A 92 -5.74 -2.30 -11.88
N MET A 93 -4.81 -1.46 -11.42
CA MET A 93 -4.30 -1.47 -10.05
C MET A 93 -4.86 -0.25 -9.32
N LEU A 94 -5.52 -0.49 -8.17
CA LEU A 94 -5.99 0.56 -7.26
C LEU A 94 -5.02 0.72 -6.09
N VAL A 95 -5.01 1.89 -5.50
CA VAL A 95 -4.41 2.14 -4.19
C VAL A 95 -5.28 3.13 -3.44
N GLY A 96 -5.57 2.83 -2.17
CA GLY A 96 -6.28 3.75 -1.28
C GLY A 96 -5.31 4.37 -0.29
N THR A 97 -5.44 5.67 -0.05
CA THR A 97 -4.63 6.39 0.93
C THR A 97 -5.43 7.52 1.55
N GLY A 98 -5.00 7.99 2.74
CA GLY A 98 -5.55 9.20 3.32
C GLY A 98 -5.27 10.41 2.44
N ASP A 99 -6.12 11.43 2.53
CA ASP A 99 -5.93 12.69 1.80
C ASP A 99 -4.81 13.50 2.48
N SER A 100 -3.58 13.11 2.21
CA SER A 100 -2.37 13.61 2.82
C SER A 100 -1.44 14.19 1.76
N PRO A 101 -0.74 15.31 2.07
CA PRO A 101 0.25 15.87 1.15
C PRO A 101 1.48 14.97 0.95
N LEU A 102 1.64 13.94 1.79
CA LEU A 102 2.76 13.00 1.69
C LEU A 102 2.47 11.91 0.65
N THR A 103 1.29 11.31 0.68
CA THR A 103 1.00 10.06 -0.04
C THR A 103 0.34 10.28 -1.40
N VAL A 104 -0.66 11.14 -1.50
CA VAL A 104 -1.35 11.39 -2.78
C VAL A 104 -0.36 11.84 -3.88
N PRO A 105 0.49 12.85 -3.64
CA PRO A 105 1.48 13.24 -4.65
C PRO A 105 2.47 12.14 -4.97
N PHE A 106 2.85 11.31 -4.00
CA PHE A 106 3.75 10.17 -4.24
C PHE A 106 3.15 9.20 -5.25
N TYR A 107 1.88 8.79 -5.06
CA TYR A 107 1.23 7.88 -5.99
C TYR A 107 1.01 8.51 -7.36
N GLN A 108 0.73 9.81 -7.42
CA GLN A 108 0.63 10.53 -8.69
C GLN A 108 1.96 10.50 -9.45
N ARG A 109 3.07 10.67 -8.76
CA ARG A 109 4.41 10.54 -9.39
C ARG A 109 4.70 9.11 -9.85
N CYS A 110 4.06 8.12 -9.23
CA CYS A 110 4.15 6.72 -9.65
C CYS A 110 3.17 6.37 -10.79
N GLY A 111 2.50 7.36 -11.36
CA GLY A 111 1.60 7.15 -12.51
C GLY A 111 0.16 6.86 -12.18
N PHE A 112 -0.23 6.97 -10.90
CA PHE A 112 -1.63 6.80 -10.48
C PHE A 112 -2.40 8.11 -10.64
N THR A 113 -3.68 8.00 -10.96
CA THR A 113 -4.60 9.14 -11.05
C THR A 113 -5.78 8.93 -10.10
N GLU A 114 -6.34 10.02 -9.57
CA GLU A 114 -7.47 9.93 -8.65
C GLU A 114 -8.66 9.25 -9.33
N HIS A 115 -9.25 8.28 -8.66
CA HIS A 115 -10.36 7.46 -9.16
C HIS A 115 -11.66 7.80 -8.42
N HIS A 116 -11.66 7.72 -7.09
CA HIS A 116 -12.83 8.04 -6.27
C HIS A 116 -12.41 8.25 -4.81
N ARG A 117 -13.36 8.68 -3.97
CA ARG A 117 -13.17 8.88 -2.54
C ARG A 117 -14.20 8.11 -1.74
N VAL A 118 -13.81 7.66 -0.55
CA VAL A 118 -14.73 7.16 0.46
C VAL A 118 -14.73 8.15 1.61
N LYS A 119 -15.84 8.89 1.74
CA LYS A 119 -15.97 9.96 2.73
C LYS A 119 -15.91 9.41 4.15
N ASN A 120 -15.18 10.11 5.02
CA ASN A 120 -15.06 9.78 6.46
C ASN A 120 -14.55 8.36 6.74
N PHE A 121 -13.85 7.74 5.81
CA PHE A 121 -13.37 6.35 5.96
C PHE A 121 -12.57 6.16 7.25
N PHE A 122 -11.64 7.07 7.53
CA PHE A 122 -10.77 6.96 8.70
C PHE A 122 -11.53 7.23 10.00
N LEU A 123 -12.53 8.10 9.98
CA LEU A 123 -13.35 8.38 11.15
C LEU A 123 -14.28 7.21 11.48
N ASP A 124 -14.79 6.52 10.45
CA ASP A 124 -15.78 5.46 10.60
C ASP A 124 -15.15 4.09 10.90
N ASN A 125 -13.90 3.85 10.52
CA ASN A 125 -13.28 2.52 10.55
C ASN A 125 -12.17 2.35 11.60
N TYR A 126 -11.58 3.45 12.11
CA TYR A 126 -10.52 3.39 13.10
C TYR A 126 -11.05 3.82 14.47
N ASP A 127 -10.52 3.22 15.53
CA ASP A 127 -10.95 3.48 16.91
C ASP A 127 -10.27 4.70 17.54
N HIS A 128 -9.39 5.36 16.79
CA HIS A 128 -8.66 6.55 17.21
C HIS A 128 -8.37 7.45 16.01
N PRO A 129 -8.09 8.75 16.20
CA PRO A 129 -7.71 9.64 15.11
C PRO A 129 -6.41 9.18 14.45
N ILE A 130 -6.39 9.15 13.12
CA ILE A 130 -5.19 8.88 12.34
C ILE A 130 -4.62 10.20 11.86
N VAL A 131 -3.38 10.49 12.25
CA VAL A 131 -2.71 11.76 11.92
C VAL A 131 -1.49 11.46 11.06
N GLU A 132 -1.38 12.16 9.93
CA GLU A 132 -0.25 12.04 9.01
C GLU A 132 0.18 13.43 8.55
N CYS A 133 1.47 13.75 8.68
CA CYS A 133 2.01 15.08 8.34
C CYS A 133 1.23 16.23 8.98
N GLY A 134 0.80 16.06 10.25
CA GLY A 134 0.03 17.07 10.99
C GLY A 134 -1.43 17.20 10.56
N VAL A 135 -1.90 16.33 9.66
CA VAL A 135 -3.28 16.34 9.16
C VAL A 135 -4.04 15.16 9.73
N THR A 136 -5.21 15.41 10.32
CA THR A 136 -6.12 14.35 10.73
C THR A 136 -6.81 13.80 9.49
N LEU A 137 -6.61 12.50 9.22
CA LEU A 137 -7.19 11.86 8.04
C LEU A 137 -8.69 11.64 8.23
N CYS A 138 -9.47 11.99 7.22
CA CYS A 138 -10.92 11.78 7.17
C CYS A 138 -11.30 10.86 6.04
N ASP A 139 -11.08 11.30 4.79
CA ASP A 139 -11.47 10.57 3.59
C ASP A 139 -10.37 9.60 3.15
N MET A 140 -10.78 8.47 2.55
CA MET A 140 -9.90 7.62 1.77
C MET A 140 -9.93 8.09 0.32
N VAL A 141 -8.77 8.42 -0.24
CA VAL A 141 -8.61 8.75 -1.66
C VAL A 141 -8.15 7.48 -2.38
N TYR A 142 -8.92 7.05 -3.38
CA TYR A 142 -8.53 5.94 -4.24
C TYR A 142 -7.97 6.46 -5.54
N LEU A 143 -6.79 5.94 -5.90
CA LEU A 143 -6.14 6.24 -7.16
C LEU A 143 -6.01 4.94 -7.97
N SER A 144 -5.89 5.07 -9.28
CA SER A 144 -5.77 3.92 -10.18
C SER A 144 -4.67 4.12 -11.21
N ARG A 145 -4.12 3.00 -11.64
CA ARG A 145 -3.14 2.94 -12.74
C ARG A 145 -3.44 1.71 -13.59
N PRO A 146 -3.47 1.83 -14.94
CA PRO A 146 -3.65 0.67 -15.82
C PRO A 146 -2.52 -0.34 -15.65
N LEU A 147 -2.88 -1.62 -15.70
CA LEU A 147 -1.91 -2.72 -15.71
C LEU A 147 -1.39 -3.02 -17.10
#